data_4f9bc6736fc93229eb44cdbc0b859fb0
#
_entry.id   4f9bc6736fc93229eb44cdbc0b859fb0
#
_cell.length_a   1.000
_cell.length_b   1.000
_cell.length_c   1.000
_cell.angle_alpha   90.00
_cell.angle_beta   90.00
_cell.angle_gamma   90.00
#
_symmetry.space_group_name_H-M   'P 1'
#
loop_
_entity.id
_entity.type
_entity.pdbx_description
1 polymer ?
#
loop_
_entity_poly.entity_id
_entity_poly.type
_entity_poly.pdbx_seq_one_letter_code
_entity_poly.pdbx_strand_id
1 'polypeptide(L)'
;QYRDYAAKKDEESAMGTYTNRLYIDLLSENTLNYTGKTGKHDYSVLAGYTAQTTSERTAGIVGLGFPTDYIHTLNAATSFDLDGTYTQKYRTAMMSLLARATYSYDEKYLLSASIRTDGSSLFADGHQWGYFPSVSVGWRASEESFLKQFGWLNLLKVRASFGVTGNNSIPANSYYDLLYPNNYALGEGNGNLISGLAKTSETKGNNRITWEQTYEYNAGFDLSILNNRINLTVDGYYSITKQLLFKQPVLSFTGFNNYWNNIGRIRNSGIEVELNTHNIRTKNFEWESSFNISSNFNKLLELSGEERLISTGERNETYLAQVGKRAISFFGYKTDGIYKSQEEVDAVPHLASAVPGSLRIVDINDDGVINDKDRTEIGNPFPTATWGFTNTLTWKGFDLYVMIQGVHGLDVFNGDGYFTETKKFNRNYVKNRWISADYPGDGKTPSFAANGGVAWEFTDYLIEDGSYVALRNVTLGYKFNKKQLKKIGISSLRLYASGQNLFYIWSKDYRGINPEARKTSGSYSSPLINGYQSGGFPLQSTVTFGFELNF
;
A
#
# COMPACT_ATOMS: atom_id res chain seq x y z
N GLN A 1 -26.54 0.26 0.57
CA GLN A 1 -26.35 -0.93 1.42
C GLN A 1 -27.59 -1.20 2.24
N TYR A 2 -27.92 -2.46 2.43
CA TYR A 2 -29.01 -2.92 3.27
C TYR A 2 -28.46 -4.01 4.19
N ARG A 3 -28.73 -3.91 5.50
CA ARG A 3 -28.46 -4.97 6.48
C ARG A 3 -29.79 -5.62 6.81
N ASP A 4 -29.94 -6.89 6.41
CA ASP A 4 -31.19 -7.60 6.52
C ASP A 4 -31.58 -7.90 7.98
N TYR A 5 -32.82 -8.30 8.16
CA TYR A 5 -33.40 -8.57 9.47
C TYR A 5 -32.71 -9.76 10.18
N ALA A 6 -32.27 -10.74 9.41
CA ALA A 6 -31.58 -11.91 9.95
C ALA A 6 -30.15 -11.62 10.44
N ALA A 7 -29.51 -10.56 9.92
CA ALA A 7 -28.15 -10.17 10.28
C ALA A 7 -28.06 -9.17 11.44
N LYS A 8 -29.21 -8.73 12.01
CA LYS A 8 -29.23 -7.79 13.14
C LYS A 8 -28.89 -8.49 14.45
N LYS A 9 -28.31 -7.75 15.39
CA LYS A 9 -28.23 -8.16 16.80
C LYS A 9 -29.57 -7.87 17.50
N ASP A 10 -29.81 -8.52 18.62
CA ASP A 10 -31.11 -8.50 19.32
C ASP A 10 -31.72 -7.10 19.56
N GLU A 11 -30.91 -6.07 19.72
CA GLU A 11 -31.35 -4.69 19.96
C GLU A 11 -31.21 -3.75 18.75
N GLU A 12 -30.75 -4.26 17.59
CA GLU A 12 -30.53 -3.45 16.40
C GLU A 12 -31.67 -3.58 15.39
N SER A 13 -32.10 -2.47 14.82
CA SER A 13 -33.06 -2.46 13.72
C SER A 13 -32.42 -2.84 12.38
N ALA A 14 -33.17 -3.47 11.50
CA ALA A 14 -32.77 -3.60 10.10
C ALA A 14 -32.49 -2.22 9.51
N MET A 15 -31.39 -2.07 8.78
CA MET A 15 -30.86 -0.77 8.36
C MET A 15 -30.62 -0.74 6.85
N GLY A 16 -31.05 0.33 6.21
CA GLY A 16 -30.77 0.62 4.80
C GLY A 16 -30.08 1.97 4.65
N THR A 17 -29.00 2.01 3.90
CA THR A 17 -28.26 3.24 3.63
C THR A 17 -28.31 3.57 2.14
N TYR A 18 -28.70 4.81 1.82
CA TYR A 18 -28.61 5.39 0.49
C TYR A 18 -27.55 6.48 0.49
N THR A 19 -26.58 6.37 -0.41
CA THR A 19 -25.56 7.40 -0.59
C THR A 19 -25.54 7.84 -2.04
N ASN A 20 -25.65 9.14 -2.27
CA ASN A 20 -25.45 9.77 -3.57
C ASN A 20 -24.20 10.64 -3.53
N ARG A 21 -23.28 10.43 -4.46
CA ARG A 21 -22.05 11.19 -4.60
C ARG A 21 -21.96 11.76 -6.01
N LEU A 22 -21.86 13.07 -6.10
CA LEU A 22 -21.56 13.79 -7.34
C LEU A 22 -20.13 14.31 -7.26
N TYR A 23 -19.29 13.80 -8.16
CA TYR A 23 -17.91 14.22 -8.32
C TYR A 23 -17.74 14.88 -9.68
N ILE A 24 -17.22 16.11 -9.68
CA ILE A 24 -16.95 16.89 -10.89
C ILE A 24 -15.48 17.31 -10.82
N ASP A 25 -14.72 16.90 -11.81
CA ASP A 25 -13.34 17.32 -12.00
C ASP A 25 -13.19 18.04 -13.33
N LEU A 26 -12.74 19.28 -13.28
CA LEU A 26 -12.51 20.13 -14.45
C LEU A 26 -11.02 20.41 -14.55
N LEU A 27 -10.41 19.91 -15.62
CA LEU A 27 -9.00 20.09 -15.93
C LEU A 27 -8.85 20.89 -17.23
N SER A 28 -8.02 21.92 -17.19
CA SER A 28 -7.55 22.66 -18.37
C SER A 28 -6.02 22.54 -18.44
N GLU A 29 -5.53 22.02 -19.55
CA GLU A 29 -4.10 21.88 -19.81
C GLU A 29 -3.74 22.60 -21.11
N ASN A 30 -2.76 23.49 -21.02
CA ASN A 30 -2.28 24.25 -22.17
C ASN A 30 -0.77 24.13 -22.22
N THR A 31 -0.26 23.64 -23.33
CA THR A 31 1.18 23.47 -23.54
C THR A 31 1.63 24.06 -24.85
N LEU A 32 2.78 24.70 -24.83
CA LEU A 32 3.49 25.17 -26.00
C LEU A 32 4.81 24.42 -26.10
N ASN A 33 5.02 23.73 -27.20
CA ASN A 33 6.24 22.99 -27.47
C ASN A 33 6.93 23.53 -28.72
N TYR A 34 8.24 23.80 -28.60
CA TYR A 34 9.10 24.17 -29.71
C TYR A 34 10.22 23.16 -29.84
N THR A 35 10.39 22.58 -31.02
CA THR A 35 11.46 21.62 -31.33
C THR A 35 12.30 22.14 -32.48
N GLY A 36 13.61 21.96 -32.37
CA GLY A 36 14.55 22.35 -33.43
C GLY A 36 15.68 21.36 -33.56
N LYS A 37 16.22 21.28 -34.78
CA LYS A 37 17.39 20.50 -35.11
C LYS A 37 18.34 21.30 -35.99
N THR A 38 19.57 21.44 -35.56
CA THR A 38 20.63 22.19 -36.28
C THR A 38 21.92 21.40 -36.25
N GLY A 39 22.26 20.76 -37.37
CA GLY A 39 23.41 19.87 -37.44
C GLY A 39 23.30 18.71 -36.45
N LYS A 40 24.21 18.68 -35.48
CA LYS A 40 24.26 17.64 -34.42
C LYS A 40 23.47 18.00 -33.15
N HIS A 41 22.80 19.16 -33.15
CA HIS A 41 22.08 19.70 -32.01
C HIS A 41 20.58 19.47 -32.20
N ASP A 42 19.98 18.63 -31.38
CA ASP A 42 18.53 18.48 -31.26
C ASP A 42 18.07 19.08 -29.94
N TYR A 43 17.05 19.92 -29.96
CA TYR A 43 16.52 20.54 -28.76
C TYR A 43 15.00 20.67 -28.79
N SER A 44 14.41 20.61 -27.60
CA SER A 44 12.99 20.88 -27.42
C SER A 44 12.79 21.69 -26.15
N VAL A 45 11.92 22.68 -26.23
CA VAL A 45 11.49 23.50 -25.10
C VAL A 45 9.99 23.44 -24.99
N LEU A 46 9.49 23.13 -23.81
CA LEU A 46 8.06 23.07 -23.50
C LEU A 46 7.79 24.05 -22.35
N ALA A 47 6.74 24.84 -22.50
CA ALA A 47 6.12 25.62 -21.43
C ALA A 47 4.67 25.21 -21.29
N GLY A 48 4.16 25.13 -20.06
CA GLY A 48 2.79 24.69 -19.82
C GLY A 48 2.16 25.36 -18.62
N TYR A 49 0.85 25.44 -18.70
CA TYR A 49 -0.02 25.90 -17.63
C TYR A 49 -1.15 24.89 -17.47
N THR A 50 -1.42 24.46 -16.23
CA THR A 50 -2.57 23.62 -15.92
C THR A 50 -3.38 24.23 -14.79
N ALA A 51 -4.72 24.08 -14.88
CA ALA A 51 -5.65 24.47 -13.84
C ALA A 51 -6.67 23.35 -13.65
N GLN A 52 -6.81 22.90 -12.42
CA GLN A 52 -7.75 21.85 -12.04
C GLN A 52 -8.65 22.32 -10.91
N THR A 53 -9.93 22.00 -10.99
CA THR A 53 -10.88 22.21 -9.90
C THR A 53 -11.71 20.95 -9.71
N THR A 54 -11.66 20.41 -8.51
CA THR A 54 -12.45 19.25 -8.11
C THR A 54 -13.55 19.69 -7.15
N SER A 55 -14.78 19.29 -7.42
CA SER A 55 -15.94 19.53 -6.57
C SER A 55 -16.63 18.21 -6.26
N GLU A 56 -16.83 17.95 -5.00
CA GLU A 56 -17.54 16.76 -4.52
C GLU A 56 -18.72 17.17 -3.67
N ARG A 57 -19.86 16.54 -3.91
CA ARG A 57 -21.07 16.66 -3.08
C ARG A 57 -21.52 15.25 -2.74
N THR A 58 -21.67 14.98 -1.45
CA THR A 58 -22.17 13.68 -0.97
C THR A 58 -23.40 13.92 -0.11
N ALA A 59 -24.44 13.12 -0.32
CA ALA A 59 -25.61 13.05 0.55
C ALA A 59 -25.79 11.60 0.97
N GLY A 60 -25.89 11.36 2.27
CA GLY A 60 -26.17 10.06 2.87
C GLY A 60 -27.47 10.10 3.67
N ILE A 61 -28.30 9.08 3.55
CA ILE A 61 -29.52 8.89 4.31
C ILE A 61 -29.51 7.47 4.88
N VAL A 62 -29.79 7.34 6.17
CA VAL A 62 -29.85 6.05 6.87
C VAL A 62 -31.27 5.81 7.38
N GLY A 63 -31.93 4.80 6.85
CA GLY A 63 -33.25 4.35 7.28
C GLY A 63 -33.15 3.14 8.21
N LEU A 64 -33.98 3.12 9.22
CA LEU A 64 -34.05 2.09 10.26
C LEU A 64 -35.45 1.45 10.32
N GLY A 65 -35.53 0.23 10.87
CA GLY A 65 -36.80 -0.43 11.18
C GLY A 65 -37.55 -0.90 9.94
N PHE A 66 -36.87 -1.50 8.97
CA PHE A 66 -37.53 -2.13 7.81
C PHE A 66 -38.38 -3.32 8.28
N PRO A 67 -39.64 -3.38 7.85
CA PRO A 67 -40.57 -4.42 8.31
C PRO A 67 -40.33 -5.79 7.66
N THR A 68 -39.59 -5.85 6.58
CA THR A 68 -39.29 -7.06 5.81
C THR A 68 -38.04 -6.93 4.99
N ASP A 69 -37.34 -8.04 4.75
CA ASP A 69 -36.15 -8.12 3.91
C ASP A 69 -36.45 -8.10 2.40
N TYR A 70 -37.72 -8.06 2.00
CA TYR A 70 -38.09 -7.98 0.57
C TYR A 70 -38.11 -6.54 0.02
N ILE A 71 -38.17 -5.53 0.88
CA ILE A 71 -38.25 -4.14 0.46
C ILE A 71 -36.99 -3.39 0.91
N HIS A 72 -36.09 -3.12 -0.03
CA HIS A 72 -34.79 -2.49 0.22
C HIS A 72 -34.78 -0.98 -0.08
N THR A 73 -35.94 -0.36 -0.31
CA THR A 73 -36.06 1.06 -0.58
C THR A 73 -36.34 1.83 0.70
N LEU A 74 -35.76 3.02 0.87
CA LEU A 74 -35.83 3.81 2.11
C LEU A 74 -37.25 4.20 2.52
N ASN A 75 -38.21 4.21 1.59
CA ASN A 75 -39.62 4.47 1.91
C ASN A 75 -40.26 3.38 2.78
N ALA A 76 -39.64 2.22 2.92
CA ALA A 76 -40.07 1.17 3.85
C ALA A 76 -39.50 1.31 5.26
N ALA A 77 -38.58 2.25 5.49
CA ALA A 77 -38.03 2.51 6.81
C ALA A 77 -39.10 3.17 7.72
N THR A 78 -39.16 2.73 8.96
CA THR A 78 -40.08 3.29 9.97
C THR A 78 -39.53 4.55 10.64
N SER A 79 -38.20 4.74 10.59
CA SER A 79 -37.50 5.91 11.13
C SER A 79 -36.19 6.15 10.38
N PHE A 80 -35.60 7.32 10.61
CA PHE A 80 -34.30 7.69 10.05
C PHE A 80 -33.29 7.97 11.15
N ASP A 81 -32.07 7.47 10.97
CA ASP A 81 -30.93 7.83 11.81
C ASP A 81 -30.44 9.21 11.43
N LEU A 82 -30.68 10.19 12.30
CA LEU A 82 -30.26 11.59 12.05
C LEU A 82 -28.75 11.76 12.14
N ASP A 83 -28.07 10.98 12.99
CA ASP A 83 -26.60 11.06 13.12
C ASP A 83 -25.89 10.46 11.91
N GLY A 84 -26.49 9.45 11.30
CA GLY A 84 -26.00 8.83 10.06
C GLY A 84 -26.45 9.55 8.79
N THR A 85 -27.34 10.56 8.88
CA THR A 85 -27.87 11.31 7.73
C THR A 85 -27.13 12.63 7.58
N TYR A 86 -26.50 12.84 6.42
CA TYR A 86 -25.61 13.99 6.22
C TYR A 86 -25.59 14.50 4.78
N THR A 87 -25.14 15.74 4.63
CA THR A 87 -24.71 16.30 3.33
C THR A 87 -23.34 16.94 3.51
N GLN A 88 -22.46 16.71 2.52
CA GLN A 88 -21.12 17.28 2.52
C GLN A 88 -20.80 17.88 1.16
N LYS A 89 -20.01 18.95 1.15
CA LYS A 89 -19.53 19.60 -0.07
C LYS A 89 -18.07 20.00 0.13
N TYR A 90 -17.23 19.51 -0.77
CA TYR A 90 -15.82 19.89 -0.84
C TYR A 90 -15.52 20.52 -2.20
N ARG A 91 -14.60 21.45 -2.20
CA ARG A 91 -14.02 22.01 -3.40
C ARG A 91 -12.52 22.20 -3.18
N THR A 92 -11.72 21.67 -4.09
CA THR A 92 -10.27 21.88 -4.12
C THR A 92 -9.87 22.41 -5.48
N ALA A 93 -8.79 23.17 -5.53
CA ALA A 93 -8.22 23.71 -6.74
C ALA A 93 -6.70 23.54 -6.74
N MET A 94 -6.15 23.29 -7.92
CA MET A 94 -4.71 23.23 -8.13
C MET A 94 -4.38 23.97 -9.42
N MET A 95 -3.31 24.76 -9.38
CA MET A 95 -2.76 25.49 -10.52
C MET A 95 -1.28 25.17 -10.64
N SER A 96 -0.83 24.91 -11.85
CA SER A 96 0.57 24.54 -12.08
C SER A 96 1.14 25.30 -13.27
N LEU A 97 2.41 25.69 -13.14
CA LEU A 97 3.25 26.18 -14.22
C LEU A 97 4.40 25.20 -14.40
N LEU A 98 4.72 24.87 -15.63
CA LEU A 98 5.83 23.99 -15.94
C LEU A 98 6.66 24.52 -17.10
N ALA A 99 7.97 24.30 -17.01
CA ALA A 99 8.90 24.50 -18.12
C ALA A 99 9.84 23.30 -18.19
N ARG A 100 10.15 22.84 -19.40
CA ARG A 100 11.08 21.73 -19.65
C ARG A 100 11.91 22.04 -20.87
N ALA A 101 13.20 21.80 -20.77
CA ALA A 101 14.14 21.82 -21.89
C ALA A 101 14.81 20.47 -22.04
N THR A 102 14.87 19.96 -23.24
CA THR A 102 15.68 18.77 -23.59
C THR A 102 16.67 19.15 -24.67
N TYR A 103 17.86 18.58 -24.54
CA TYR A 103 18.96 18.81 -25.49
C TYR A 103 19.68 17.51 -25.75
N SER A 104 20.00 17.26 -27.02
CA SER A 104 20.81 16.13 -27.45
C SER A 104 21.90 16.62 -28.40
N TYR A 105 23.12 16.20 -28.14
CA TYR A 105 24.25 16.45 -29.02
C TYR A 105 24.70 15.15 -29.68
N ASP A 106 24.69 15.13 -31.02
CA ASP A 106 25.12 14.01 -31.85
C ASP A 106 24.38 12.69 -31.49
N GLU A 107 23.19 12.79 -30.92
CA GLU A 107 22.41 11.69 -30.34
C GLU A 107 23.17 10.90 -29.25
N LYS A 108 24.29 11.39 -28.76
CA LYS A 108 25.17 10.75 -27.79
C LYS A 108 25.00 11.28 -26.38
N TYR A 109 25.02 12.62 -26.26
CA TYR A 109 24.94 13.32 -24.97
C TYR A 109 23.56 13.91 -24.82
N LEU A 110 22.85 13.46 -23.82
CA LEU A 110 21.46 13.82 -23.56
C LEU A 110 21.36 14.62 -22.28
N LEU A 111 20.63 15.72 -22.32
CA LEU A 111 20.34 16.56 -21.16
C LEU A 111 18.84 16.86 -21.13
N SER A 112 18.22 16.74 -19.96
CA SER A 112 16.88 17.25 -19.72
C SER A 112 16.86 18.03 -18.41
N ALA A 113 16.25 19.21 -18.43
CA ALA A 113 16.00 20.00 -17.23
C ALA A 113 14.54 20.45 -17.23
N SER A 114 13.89 20.38 -16.08
CA SER A 114 12.53 20.87 -15.92
C SER A 114 12.33 21.53 -14.56
N ILE A 115 11.36 22.43 -14.52
CA ILE A 115 10.83 23.00 -13.28
C ILE A 115 9.33 23.00 -13.37
N ARG A 116 8.68 22.54 -12.29
CA ARG A 116 7.25 22.66 -12.10
C ARG A 116 6.98 23.37 -10.79
N THR A 117 6.02 24.27 -10.78
CA THR A 117 5.53 24.88 -9.55
C THR A 117 4.03 24.65 -9.47
N ASP A 118 3.56 24.16 -8.33
CA ASP A 118 2.19 23.80 -8.09
C ASP A 118 1.63 24.59 -6.90
N GLY A 119 0.50 25.25 -7.11
CA GLY A 119 -0.27 25.92 -6.06
C GLY A 119 -1.53 25.13 -5.73
N SER A 120 -1.68 24.74 -4.46
CA SER A 120 -2.80 23.92 -3.97
C SER A 120 -3.64 24.67 -2.95
N SER A 121 -4.97 24.66 -3.13
CA SER A 121 -5.93 25.21 -2.16
C SER A 121 -6.08 24.38 -0.88
N LEU A 122 -5.40 23.24 -0.78
CA LEU A 122 -5.36 22.43 0.45
C LEU A 122 -4.49 23.04 1.55
N PHE A 123 -3.65 24.00 1.19
CA PHE A 123 -2.78 24.73 2.12
C PHE A 123 -3.25 26.18 2.31
N ALA A 124 -2.95 26.74 3.47
CA ALA A 124 -3.25 28.13 3.79
C ALA A 124 -2.41 29.12 2.96
N ASP A 125 -2.85 30.37 2.95
CA ASP A 125 -2.15 31.46 2.27
C ASP A 125 -0.69 31.54 2.73
N GLY A 126 0.22 31.73 1.77
CA GLY A 126 1.66 31.72 2.00
C GLY A 126 2.33 30.33 2.00
N HIS A 127 1.57 29.23 2.05
CA HIS A 127 2.07 27.85 2.05
C HIS A 127 1.59 27.02 0.85
N GLN A 128 0.84 27.62 -0.07
CA GLN A 128 0.18 26.95 -1.18
C GLN A 128 1.15 26.43 -2.24
N TRP A 129 2.27 27.13 -2.47
CA TRP A 129 3.16 26.89 -3.61
C TRP A 129 4.31 25.96 -3.27
N GLY A 130 4.46 24.90 -4.09
CA GLY A 130 5.61 24.00 -4.11
C GLY A 130 6.44 24.18 -5.38
N TYR A 131 7.75 23.92 -5.31
CA TYR A 131 8.71 24.03 -6.42
C TYR A 131 9.41 22.68 -6.61
N PHE A 132 9.35 22.15 -7.82
CA PHE A 132 9.78 20.80 -8.14
C PHE A 132 10.71 20.79 -9.36
N PRO A 133 12.00 21.13 -9.17
CA PRO A 133 13.00 21.06 -10.24
C PRO A 133 13.42 19.62 -10.50
N SER A 134 13.83 19.33 -11.75
CA SER A 134 14.52 18.09 -12.09
C SER A 134 15.58 18.31 -13.17
N VAL A 135 16.61 17.48 -13.14
CA VAL A 135 17.65 17.43 -14.16
C VAL A 135 18.04 15.96 -14.40
N SER A 136 18.28 15.61 -15.66
CA SER A 136 18.83 14.31 -16.02
C SER A 136 19.86 14.43 -17.11
N VAL A 137 20.88 13.60 -17.03
CA VAL A 137 21.92 13.45 -18.03
C VAL A 137 21.97 12.02 -18.52
N GLY A 138 22.26 11.83 -19.80
CA GLY A 138 22.42 10.52 -20.40
C GLY A 138 23.58 10.51 -21.40
N TRP A 139 24.35 9.46 -21.38
CA TRP A 139 25.41 9.22 -22.33
C TRP A 139 25.19 7.91 -23.06
N ARG A 140 24.96 7.97 -24.37
CA ARG A 140 24.90 6.79 -25.24
C ARG A 140 26.32 6.39 -25.62
N ALA A 141 27.00 5.70 -24.70
CA ALA A 141 28.39 5.30 -24.85
C ALA A 141 28.60 4.39 -26.08
N SER A 142 27.60 3.56 -26.44
CA SER A 142 27.63 2.72 -27.64
C SER A 142 27.84 3.51 -28.95
N GLU A 143 27.50 4.81 -28.97
CA GLU A 143 27.67 5.68 -30.13
C GLU A 143 29.10 6.24 -30.27
N GLU A 144 29.97 5.99 -29.29
CA GLU A 144 31.37 6.38 -29.38
C GLU A 144 32.17 5.48 -30.31
N SER A 145 33.12 6.06 -31.00
CA SER A 145 33.92 5.38 -32.03
C SER A 145 34.65 4.13 -31.49
N PHE A 146 35.10 4.17 -30.24
CA PHE A 146 35.80 3.07 -29.60
C PHE A 146 34.87 1.91 -29.18
N LEU A 147 33.55 2.12 -29.04
CA LEU A 147 32.57 1.09 -28.74
C LEU A 147 31.83 0.61 -29.99
N LYS A 148 31.67 1.42 -31.04
CA LYS A 148 31.04 1.06 -32.30
C LYS A 148 31.72 -0.11 -33.02
N GLN A 149 32.97 -0.40 -32.74
CA GLN A 149 33.69 -1.54 -33.28
C GLN A 149 33.16 -2.91 -32.75
N PHE A 150 32.45 -2.91 -31.63
CA PHE A 150 31.89 -4.12 -31.04
C PHE A 150 30.50 -4.41 -31.64
N GLY A 151 30.43 -5.20 -32.70
CA GLY A 151 29.19 -5.51 -33.42
C GLY A 151 28.12 -6.23 -32.58
N TRP A 152 28.49 -6.78 -31.44
CA TRP A 152 27.53 -7.39 -30.48
C TRP A 152 26.87 -6.38 -29.55
N LEU A 153 27.42 -5.15 -29.40
CA LEU A 153 26.92 -4.10 -28.55
C LEU A 153 25.97 -3.20 -29.35
N ASN A 154 24.68 -3.23 -29.05
CA ASN A 154 23.68 -2.44 -29.75
C ASN A 154 23.39 -1.11 -29.02
N LEU A 155 23.32 -1.16 -27.69
CA LEU A 155 23.12 0.01 -26.85
C LEU A 155 23.91 -0.15 -25.55
N LEU A 156 24.63 0.89 -25.18
CA LEU A 156 25.07 1.13 -23.81
C LEU A 156 24.80 2.59 -23.52
N LYS A 157 23.82 2.85 -22.66
CA LYS A 157 23.46 4.19 -22.22
C LYS A 157 23.59 4.26 -20.71
N VAL A 158 24.42 5.16 -20.22
CA VAL A 158 24.56 5.48 -18.81
C VAL A 158 23.73 6.73 -18.53
N ARG A 159 23.02 6.75 -17.43
CA ARG A 159 22.16 7.89 -17.05
C ARG A 159 22.25 8.19 -15.56
N ALA A 160 22.06 9.46 -15.24
CA ALA A 160 21.91 9.93 -13.89
C ALA A 160 20.87 11.05 -13.85
N SER A 161 20.12 11.11 -12.78
CA SER A 161 19.10 12.12 -12.59
C SER A 161 18.97 12.55 -11.14
N PHE A 162 18.51 13.77 -10.97
CA PHE A 162 18.05 14.34 -9.72
C PHE A 162 16.69 14.98 -9.96
N GLY A 163 15.75 14.76 -9.04
CA GLY A 163 14.43 15.37 -9.10
C GLY A 163 13.85 15.63 -7.73
N VAL A 164 12.99 16.62 -7.66
CA VAL A 164 12.15 16.90 -6.49
C VAL A 164 10.70 16.68 -6.89
N THR A 165 9.97 15.91 -6.08
CA THR A 165 8.52 15.68 -6.24
C THR A 165 7.78 16.16 -5.00
N GLY A 166 6.53 16.61 -5.18
CA GLY A 166 5.68 17.11 -4.11
C GLY A 166 4.49 16.18 -3.85
N ASN A 167 4.07 16.14 -2.59
CA ASN A 167 2.84 15.48 -2.16
C ASN A 167 2.00 16.46 -1.34
N ASN A 168 0.71 16.58 -1.67
CA ASN A 168 -0.29 17.40 -0.97
C ASN A 168 -1.48 16.58 -0.46
N SER A 169 -1.30 15.29 -0.24
CA SER A 169 -2.36 14.36 0.17
C SER A 169 -2.81 14.59 1.61
N ILE A 170 -3.55 15.65 1.83
CA ILE A 170 -4.24 15.98 3.09
C ILE A 170 -5.74 16.21 2.83
N PRO A 171 -6.61 15.98 3.81
CA PRO A 171 -8.03 16.34 3.68
C PRO A 171 -8.22 17.84 3.41
N ALA A 172 -9.26 18.17 2.64
CA ALA A 172 -9.65 19.55 2.46
C ALA A 172 -9.95 20.22 3.82
N ASN A 173 -9.61 21.51 3.91
CA ASN A 173 -9.81 22.31 5.13
C ASN A 173 -8.95 21.90 6.36
N SER A 174 -7.89 21.10 6.17
CA SER A 174 -6.99 20.70 7.28
C SER A 174 -6.28 21.86 7.97
N TYR A 175 -6.29 23.05 7.39
CA TYR A 175 -5.71 24.25 7.99
C TYR A 175 -6.70 25.08 8.83
N TYR A 176 -7.99 24.70 8.85
CA TYR A 176 -9.01 25.34 9.70
C TYR A 176 -9.35 24.49 10.92
N ASP A 177 -9.66 25.15 12.04
CA ASP A 177 -10.38 24.54 13.15
C ASP A 177 -11.86 24.42 12.76
N LEU A 178 -12.31 23.21 12.45
CA LEU A 178 -13.70 22.95 12.08
C LEU A 178 -14.57 22.89 13.33
N LEU A 179 -15.77 23.44 13.24
CA LEU A 179 -16.77 23.45 14.31
C LEU A 179 -17.94 22.55 13.91
N TYR A 180 -18.36 21.72 14.85
CA TYR A 180 -19.55 20.88 14.70
C TYR A 180 -20.64 21.37 15.64
N PRO A 181 -21.92 21.30 15.22
CA PRO A 181 -23.02 21.55 16.12
C PRO A 181 -23.01 20.50 17.25
N ASN A 182 -23.13 20.98 18.48
CA ASN A 182 -23.22 20.12 19.63
C ASN A 182 -24.38 20.61 20.53
N ASN A 183 -25.05 19.67 21.15
CA ASN A 183 -26.15 19.95 22.05
C ASN A 183 -25.66 19.85 23.52
N TYR A 184 -25.80 20.91 24.28
CA TYR A 184 -25.43 20.91 25.68
C TYR A 184 -26.70 20.80 26.54
N ALA A 185 -26.69 19.93 27.53
CA ALA A 185 -27.69 19.86 28.56
C ALA A 185 -27.40 20.94 29.59
N LEU A 186 -27.90 22.15 29.35
CA LEU A 186 -27.83 23.27 30.30
C LEU A 186 -29.23 23.54 30.82
N GLY A 187 -29.48 23.27 32.10
CA GLY A 187 -30.75 23.61 32.75
C GLY A 187 -31.09 22.70 33.93
N GLU A 188 -31.86 23.23 34.87
CA GLU A 188 -32.36 22.48 36.02
C GLU A 188 -33.45 21.48 35.56
N GLY A 189 -33.18 20.20 35.71
CA GLY A 189 -34.16 19.12 35.88
C GLY A 189 -35.00 18.63 34.71
N ASN A 190 -35.19 19.37 33.62
CA ASN A 190 -36.08 18.99 32.51
C ASN A 190 -35.40 18.81 31.13
N GLY A 191 -34.06 18.73 31.10
CA GLY A 191 -33.35 18.30 29.88
C GLY A 191 -33.49 19.24 28.67
N ASN A 192 -33.60 20.54 28.86
CA ASN A 192 -33.54 21.49 27.75
C ASN A 192 -32.16 21.44 27.09
N LEU A 193 -32.10 20.95 25.87
CA LEU A 193 -30.91 20.95 25.05
C LEU A 193 -30.74 22.33 24.41
N ILE A 194 -29.60 22.95 24.65
CA ILE A 194 -29.19 24.17 23.94
C ILE A 194 -28.24 23.78 22.84
N SER A 195 -28.64 24.04 21.59
CA SER A 195 -27.79 23.85 20.43
C SER A 195 -26.71 24.91 20.36
N GLY A 196 -25.47 24.50 20.16
CA GLY A 196 -24.32 25.36 20.01
C GLY A 196 -23.32 24.86 19.01
N LEU A 197 -22.35 25.71 18.67
CA LEU A 197 -21.19 25.33 17.91
C LEU A 197 -20.08 24.93 18.87
N ALA A 198 -19.52 23.73 18.68
CA ALA A 198 -18.38 23.28 19.46
C ALA A 198 -17.17 23.09 18.54
N LYS A 199 -15.97 23.18 19.09
CA LYS A 199 -14.78 22.72 18.38
C LYS A 199 -14.87 21.23 18.11
N THR A 200 -14.39 20.81 16.93
CA THR A 200 -14.25 19.38 16.66
C THR A 200 -13.27 18.77 17.64
N SER A 201 -13.62 17.61 18.19
CA SER A 201 -12.74 16.84 19.07
C SER A 201 -11.68 16.04 18.32
N GLU A 202 -11.71 15.98 16.99
CA GLU A 202 -10.85 15.06 16.25
C GLU A 202 -9.57 15.70 15.74
N THR A 203 -9.66 16.73 14.91
CA THR A 203 -8.49 17.29 14.24
C THR A 203 -8.42 18.80 14.41
N LYS A 204 -7.30 19.27 14.94
CA LYS A 204 -6.98 20.70 15.03
C LYS A 204 -6.48 21.21 13.69
N GLY A 205 -6.90 22.40 13.28
CA GLY A 205 -6.38 23.07 12.09
C GLY A 205 -4.91 23.48 12.23
N ASN A 206 -4.18 23.44 11.13
CA ASN A 206 -2.79 23.89 11.06
C ASN A 206 -2.56 24.76 9.83
N ASN A 207 -2.46 26.07 10.04
CA ASN A 207 -2.25 27.03 8.96
C ASN A 207 -0.80 27.11 8.44
N ARG A 208 0.13 26.32 9.01
CA ARG A 208 1.53 26.25 8.59
C ARG A 208 1.83 25.02 7.75
N ILE A 209 0.82 24.17 7.52
CA ILE A 209 1.02 22.95 6.74
C ILE A 209 1.34 23.28 5.29
N THR A 210 2.30 22.57 4.72
CA THR A 210 2.80 22.78 3.36
C THR A 210 3.12 21.45 2.67
N TRP A 211 3.67 21.53 1.48
CA TRP A 211 4.04 20.38 0.66
C TRP A 211 5.06 19.46 1.35
N GLU A 212 4.78 18.17 1.35
CA GLU A 212 5.80 17.15 1.56
C GLU A 212 6.65 17.06 0.29
N GLN A 213 7.97 16.94 0.44
CA GLN A 213 8.90 16.92 -0.69
C GLN A 213 9.82 15.71 -0.64
N THR A 214 9.91 15.01 -1.77
CA THR A 214 10.86 13.92 -1.98
C THR A 214 11.96 14.37 -2.94
N TYR A 215 13.19 14.30 -2.47
CA TYR A 215 14.42 14.53 -3.21
C TYR A 215 14.99 13.19 -3.62
N GLU A 216 15.07 12.92 -4.91
CA GLU A 216 15.53 11.63 -5.43
C GLU A 216 16.75 11.80 -6.32
N TYR A 217 17.74 10.95 -6.10
CA TYR A 217 18.92 10.74 -6.94
C TYR A 217 18.81 9.34 -7.53
N ASN A 218 18.93 9.23 -8.83
CA ASN A 218 18.91 7.96 -9.55
C ASN A 218 20.14 7.88 -10.46
N ALA A 219 20.74 6.71 -10.53
CA ALA A 219 21.79 6.40 -11.49
C ALA A 219 21.58 5.00 -12.04
N GLY A 220 21.74 4.82 -13.34
CA GLY A 220 21.48 3.55 -13.97
C GLY A 220 22.13 3.44 -15.35
N PHE A 221 21.97 2.26 -15.94
CA PHE A 221 22.37 2.02 -17.31
C PHE A 221 21.38 1.13 -18.06
N ASP A 222 21.30 1.34 -19.36
CA ASP A 222 20.55 0.53 -20.32
C ASP A 222 21.58 -0.16 -21.22
N LEU A 223 21.54 -1.48 -21.26
CA LEU A 223 22.41 -2.31 -22.09
C LEU A 223 21.56 -3.15 -23.04
N SER A 224 21.90 -3.11 -24.35
CA SER A 224 21.32 -4.00 -25.35
C SER A 224 22.42 -4.67 -26.15
N ILE A 225 22.39 -5.97 -26.24
CA ILE A 225 23.41 -6.77 -26.88
C ILE A 225 22.83 -7.83 -27.80
N LEU A 226 23.70 -8.41 -28.68
CA LEU A 226 23.40 -9.53 -29.56
C LEU A 226 22.19 -9.25 -30.48
N ASN A 227 22.22 -8.10 -31.19
CA ASN A 227 21.13 -7.62 -32.04
C ASN A 227 19.81 -7.44 -31.26
N ASN A 228 19.88 -6.79 -30.09
CA ASN A 228 18.79 -6.53 -29.17
C ASN A 228 18.13 -7.80 -28.61
N ARG A 229 18.83 -8.95 -28.62
CA ARG A 229 18.30 -10.18 -28.04
C ARG A 229 18.30 -10.17 -26.51
N ILE A 230 19.20 -9.42 -25.91
CA ILE A 230 19.28 -9.25 -24.45
C ILE A 230 19.27 -7.75 -24.17
N ASN A 231 18.27 -7.31 -23.41
CA ASN A 231 18.11 -5.94 -22.97
C ASN A 231 18.07 -5.95 -21.44
N LEU A 232 19.01 -5.25 -20.83
CA LEU A 232 19.19 -5.15 -19.38
C LEU A 232 19.13 -3.69 -18.98
N THR A 233 18.24 -3.36 -18.05
CA THR A 233 18.17 -2.07 -17.38
C THR A 233 18.46 -2.26 -15.90
N VAL A 234 19.36 -1.45 -15.35
CA VAL A 234 19.69 -1.46 -13.93
C VAL A 234 19.63 -0.04 -13.40
N ASP A 235 18.89 0.16 -12.33
CA ASP A 235 18.74 1.42 -11.61
C ASP A 235 19.11 1.26 -10.15
N GLY A 236 19.86 2.23 -9.62
CA GLY A 236 20.02 2.44 -8.20
C GLY A 236 19.49 3.80 -7.82
N TYR A 237 18.68 3.88 -6.80
CA TYR A 237 18.10 5.13 -6.34
C TYR A 237 18.35 5.37 -4.84
N TYR A 238 18.35 6.65 -4.51
CA TYR A 238 18.44 7.17 -3.16
C TYR A 238 17.52 8.36 -3.03
N SER A 239 16.51 8.26 -2.17
CA SER A 239 15.56 9.35 -1.96
C SER A 239 15.42 9.72 -0.50
N ILE A 240 15.17 11.01 -0.25
CA ILE A 240 14.86 11.57 1.07
C ILE A 240 13.55 12.34 0.94
N THR A 241 12.53 11.86 1.63
CA THR A 241 11.29 12.61 1.82
C THR A 241 11.41 13.45 3.08
N LYS A 242 11.16 14.74 2.95
CA LYS A 242 11.20 15.73 4.04
C LYS A 242 9.81 16.30 4.26
N GLN A 243 9.57 16.83 5.46
CA GLN A 243 8.30 17.44 5.80
C GLN A 243 7.12 16.48 5.56
N LEU A 244 7.27 15.22 6.03
CA LEU A 244 6.22 14.22 5.92
C LEU A 244 4.89 14.77 6.43
N LEU A 245 3.84 14.63 5.63
CA LEU A 245 2.49 14.97 6.01
C LEU A 245 1.95 13.93 6.98
N PHE A 246 1.93 14.28 8.24
CA PHE A 246 1.66 13.35 9.32
C PHE A 246 0.55 13.84 10.25
N LYS A 247 -0.35 12.93 10.64
CA LYS A 247 -1.41 13.19 11.61
C LYS A 247 -0.89 12.96 13.03
N GLN A 248 -0.33 14.00 13.63
CA GLN A 248 0.30 13.95 14.94
C GLN A 248 -0.74 13.96 16.06
N PRO A 249 -0.68 13.03 17.03
CA PRO A 249 -1.54 13.09 18.21
C PRO A 249 -1.20 14.30 19.09
N VAL A 250 -2.20 14.85 19.75
CA VAL A 250 -2.05 15.93 20.74
C VAL A 250 -2.65 15.51 22.07
N LEU A 251 -2.22 16.19 23.14
CA LEU A 251 -2.72 15.92 24.47
C LEU A 251 -4.21 16.28 24.55
N SER A 252 -5.03 15.39 25.10
CA SER A 252 -6.50 15.50 25.11
C SER A 252 -7.04 16.74 25.82
N PHE A 253 -6.29 17.34 26.75
CA PHE A 253 -6.70 18.60 27.39
C PHE A 253 -6.79 19.79 26.40
N THR A 254 -6.22 19.67 25.20
CA THR A 254 -6.36 20.69 24.12
C THR A 254 -7.76 20.72 23.50
N GLY A 255 -8.58 19.70 23.77
CA GLY A 255 -9.89 19.50 23.13
C GLY A 255 -9.82 18.89 21.73
N PHE A 256 -8.64 18.42 21.30
CA PHE A 256 -8.42 17.74 20.02
C PHE A 256 -7.68 16.42 20.24
N ASN A 257 -7.78 15.50 19.31
CA ASN A 257 -7.06 14.22 19.33
C ASN A 257 -5.76 14.28 18.54
N ASN A 258 -5.73 15.08 17.47
CA ASN A 258 -4.61 15.14 16.54
C ASN A 258 -4.64 16.41 15.69
N TYR A 259 -3.58 16.64 14.90
CA TYR A 259 -3.53 17.66 13.87
C TYR A 259 -2.56 17.22 12.74
N TRP A 260 -2.79 17.73 11.53
CA TRP A 260 -1.86 17.53 10.43
C TRP A 260 -0.63 18.42 10.57
N ASN A 261 0.55 17.86 10.40
CA ASN A 261 1.81 18.58 10.54
C ASN A 261 2.85 18.07 9.54
N ASN A 262 3.79 18.92 9.17
CA ASN A 262 4.96 18.56 8.37
C ASN A 262 6.10 18.16 9.30
N ILE A 263 6.24 16.88 9.59
CA ILE A 263 7.22 16.39 10.55
C ILE A 263 7.94 15.16 10.04
N GLY A 264 9.21 15.06 10.39
CA GLY A 264 10.00 13.88 10.11
C GLY A 264 10.62 13.86 8.72
N ARG A 265 11.56 12.94 8.61
CA ARG A 265 12.26 12.61 7.35
C ARG A 265 12.42 11.11 7.24
N ILE A 266 12.17 10.59 6.04
CA ILE A 266 12.39 9.19 5.71
C ILE A 266 13.32 9.08 4.51
N ARG A 267 14.19 8.09 4.54
CA ARG A 267 15.03 7.71 3.42
C ARG A 267 14.52 6.42 2.81
N ASN A 268 14.46 6.37 1.48
CA ASN A 268 14.33 5.14 0.71
C ASN A 268 15.56 5.00 -0.18
N SER A 269 16.07 3.80 -0.32
CA SER A 269 17.16 3.48 -1.26
C SER A 269 16.96 2.08 -1.77
N GLY A 270 17.29 1.83 -3.03
CA GLY A 270 17.03 0.53 -3.61
C GLY A 270 17.74 0.30 -4.93
N ILE A 271 17.55 -0.91 -5.42
CA ILE A 271 18.05 -1.37 -6.72
C ILE A 271 16.88 -1.98 -7.46
N GLU A 272 16.78 -1.66 -8.75
CA GLU A 272 15.81 -2.21 -9.69
C GLU A 272 16.55 -2.78 -10.89
N VAL A 273 16.16 -3.99 -11.29
CA VAL A 273 16.74 -4.68 -12.45
C VAL A 273 15.61 -5.16 -13.32
N GLU A 274 15.71 -4.88 -14.61
CA GLU A 274 14.82 -5.40 -15.64
C GLU A 274 15.65 -6.08 -16.73
N LEU A 275 15.30 -7.32 -17.05
CA LEU A 275 15.94 -8.13 -18.08
C LEU A 275 14.89 -8.63 -19.07
N ASN A 276 15.00 -8.20 -20.33
CA ASN A 276 14.16 -8.66 -21.43
C ASN A 276 15.02 -9.44 -22.42
N THR A 277 14.59 -10.64 -22.79
CA THR A 277 15.35 -11.51 -23.68
C THR A 277 14.48 -12.09 -24.79
N HIS A 278 15.00 -12.07 -26.01
CA HIS A 278 14.50 -12.88 -27.14
C HIS A 278 15.28 -14.19 -27.18
N ASN A 279 14.80 -15.21 -26.48
CA ASN A 279 15.52 -16.49 -26.34
C ASN A 279 15.66 -17.23 -27.68
N ILE A 280 14.54 -17.36 -28.38
CA ILE A 280 14.48 -18.00 -29.67
C ILE A 280 13.60 -17.17 -30.59
N ARG A 281 14.09 -16.90 -31.81
CA ARG A 281 13.32 -16.23 -32.86
C ARG A 281 13.55 -16.93 -34.19
N THR A 282 12.53 -17.67 -34.63
CA THR A 282 12.50 -18.35 -35.94
C THR A 282 11.21 -17.96 -36.68
N LYS A 283 11.08 -18.38 -37.92
CA LYS A 283 9.88 -18.14 -38.73
C LYS A 283 8.58 -18.65 -38.09
N ASN A 284 8.65 -19.75 -37.33
CA ASN A 284 7.46 -20.43 -36.80
C ASN A 284 7.41 -20.51 -35.28
N PHE A 285 8.49 -20.14 -34.60
CA PHE A 285 8.58 -20.20 -33.15
C PHE A 285 9.33 -18.99 -32.62
N GLU A 286 8.72 -18.31 -31.67
CA GLU A 286 9.31 -17.19 -30.94
C GLU A 286 9.12 -17.43 -29.44
N TRP A 287 10.17 -17.18 -28.65
CA TRP A 287 10.15 -17.26 -27.20
C TRP A 287 10.87 -16.06 -26.63
N GLU A 288 10.12 -15.29 -25.85
CA GLU A 288 10.58 -14.11 -25.14
C GLU A 288 10.41 -14.30 -23.64
N SER A 289 11.34 -13.76 -22.86
CA SER A 289 11.25 -13.74 -21.40
C SER A 289 11.51 -12.33 -20.90
N SER A 290 10.75 -11.92 -19.89
CA SER A 290 10.94 -10.68 -19.14
C SER A 290 11.04 -11.01 -17.66
N PHE A 291 12.08 -10.49 -17.01
CA PHE A 291 12.29 -10.61 -15.57
C PHE A 291 12.52 -9.22 -14.99
N ASN A 292 11.85 -8.91 -13.90
CA ASN A 292 12.13 -7.71 -13.11
C ASN A 292 12.24 -8.07 -11.63
N ILE A 293 13.09 -7.34 -10.93
CA ILE A 293 13.25 -7.43 -9.48
C ILE A 293 13.53 -6.06 -8.90
N SER A 294 12.88 -5.74 -7.79
CA SER A 294 13.15 -4.53 -7.02
C SER A 294 13.37 -4.85 -5.55
N SER A 295 14.26 -4.10 -4.93
CA SER A 295 14.52 -4.15 -3.49
C SER A 295 14.56 -2.73 -2.96
N ASN A 296 13.80 -2.44 -1.89
CA ASN A 296 13.74 -1.14 -1.25
C ASN A 296 14.09 -1.24 0.24
N PHE A 297 14.97 -0.36 0.69
CA PHE A 297 15.39 -0.20 2.07
C PHE A 297 14.96 1.17 2.57
N ASN A 298 13.98 1.21 3.46
CA ASN A 298 13.56 2.45 4.12
C ASN A 298 14.27 2.65 5.45
N LYS A 299 14.43 3.91 5.86
CA LYS A 299 14.98 4.29 7.15
C LYS A 299 14.37 5.61 7.62
N LEU A 300 13.85 5.62 8.86
CA LEU A 300 13.41 6.86 9.50
C LEU A 300 14.63 7.67 9.95
N LEU A 301 14.74 8.90 9.50
CA LEU A 301 15.88 9.77 9.79
C LEU A 301 15.57 10.79 10.88
N GLU A 302 14.30 11.20 11.01
CA GLU A 302 13.87 12.22 11.95
C GLU A 302 12.37 12.06 12.25
N LEU A 303 11.97 12.36 13.47
CA LEU A 303 10.58 12.28 13.95
C LEU A 303 10.31 13.42 14.94
N SER A 304 10.01 14.63 14.45
CA SER A 304 9.52 15.79 15.24
C SER A 304 10.13 16.01 16.63
N GLY A 305 11.43 15.73 16.81
CA GLY A 305 12.10 15.84 18.11
C GLY A 305 11.93 14.62 19.03
N GLU A 306 11.12 13.64 18.65
CA GLU A 306 10.98 12.38 19.35
C GLU A 306 11.97 11.34 18.80
N GLU A 307 12.52 10.49 19.65
CA GLU A 307 13.38 9.39 19.20
C GLU A 307 12.57 8.22 18.66
N ARG A 308 11.37 8.01 19.20
CA ARG A 308 10.46 6.92 18.82
C ARG A 308 9.00 7.30 19.00
N LEU A 309 8.15 6.68 18.19
CA LEU A 309 6.70 6.73 18.29
C LEU A 309 6.15 5.32 18.26
N ILE A 310 5.27 5.00 19.18
CA ILE A 310 4.53 3.74 19.22
C ILE A 310 3.09 4.01 18.83
N SER A 311 2.61 3.33 17.79
CA SER A 311 1.22 3.37 17.35
C SER A 311 0.54 2.05 17.70
N THR A 312 -0.75 2.10 18.04
CA THR A 312 -1.55 0.92 18.39
C THR A 312 -2.68 0.73 17.41
N GLY A 313 -2.87 -0.48 16.93
CA GLY A 313 -3.99 -0.85 16.09
C GLY A 313 -5.23 -1.25 16.90
N GLU A 314 -6.28 -1.69 16.20
CA GLU A 314 -7.59 -2.01 16.80
C GLU A 314 -7.58 -3.27 17.67
N ARG A 315 -6.51 -4.07 17.63
CA ARG A 315 -6.33 -5.33 18.39
C ARG A 315 -5.23 -5.22 19.45
N ASN A 316 -4.87 -4.01 19.84
CA ASN A 316 -3.78 -3.70 20.76
C ASN A 316 -2.39 -4.13 20.24
N GLU A 317 -2.30 -4.50 18.96
CA GLU A 317 -1.01 -4.67 18.31
C GLU A 317 -0.30 -3.34 18.21
N THR A 318 1.02 -3.37 18.39
CA THR A 318 1.83 -2.17 18.44
C THR A 318 2.87 -2.13 17.33
N TYR A 319 3.14 -0.91 16.86
CA TYR A 319 4.05 -0.60 15.77
C TYR A 319 5.05 0.44 16.24
N LEU A 320 6.32 0.22 15.95
CA LEU A 320 7.42 1.11 16.30
C LEU A 320 7.90 1.88 15.07
N ALA A 321 7.88 3.21 15.16
CA ALA A 321 8.65 4.10 14.32
C ALA A 321 9.79 4.67 15.18
N GLN A 322 11.04 4.33 14.86
CA GLN A 322 12.22 4.76 15.62
C GLN A 322 13.27 5.37 14.70
N VAL A 323 13.82 6.51 15.10
CA VAL A 323 14.90 7.18 14.36
C VAL A 323 16.10 6.24 14.25
N GLY A 324 16.63 6.13 13.04
CA GLY A 324 17.76 5.23 12.74
C GLY A 324 17.37 3.81 12.37
N LYS A 325 16.10 3.42 12.52
CA LYS A 325 15.54 2.12 12.17
C LYS A 325 14.67 2.19 10.91
N ARG A 326 14.00 1.10 10.55
CA ARG A 326 12.97 1.07 9.50
C ARG A 326 11.85 2.04 9.84
N ALA A 327 11.10 2.48 8.83
CA ALA A 327 10.00 3.43 9.02
C ALA A 327 8.95 2.93 10.01
N ILE A 328 8.64 1.61 9.94
CA ILE A 328 7.71 0.92 10.83
C ILE A 328 8.21 -0.51 11.01
N SER A 329 8.09 -1.01 12.24
CA SER A 329 8.28 -2.43 12.58
C SER A 329 7.14 -2.88 13.48
N PHE A 330 6.78 -4.15 13.47
CA PHE A 330 5.97 -4.72 14.54
C PHE A 330 6.77 -4.68 15.84
N PHE A 331 6.13 -4.24 16.93
CA PHE A 331 6.78 -4.00 18.21
C PHE A 331 6.05 -4.73 19.32
N GLY A 332 6.66 -5.75 19.87
CA GLY A 332 6.03 -6.62 20.87
C GLY A 332 7.03 -7.49 21.59
N TYR A 333 6.54 -8.51 22.26
CA TYR A 333 7.37 -9.44 23.00
C TYR A 333 7.91 -10.57 22.12
N LYS A 334 9.13 -10.96 22.36
CA LYS A 334 9.67 -12.22 21.83
C LYS A 334 9.29 -13.39 22.73
N THR A 335 9.04 -14.53 22.11
CA THR A 335 8.68 -15.77 22.79
C THR A 335 9.71 -16.85 22.54
N ASP A 336 9.83 -17.77 23.50
CA ASP A 336 10.74 -18.89 23.49
C ASP A 336 9.99 -20.21 23.77
N GLY A 337 8.83 -20.37 23.10
CA GLY A 337 7.94 -21.51 23.29
C GLY A 337 6.85 -21.26 24.34
N ILE A 338 6.50 -22.30 25.08
CA ILE A 338 5.44 -22.28 26.10
C ILE A 338 5.95 -22.85 27.43
N TYR A 339 5.36 -22.41 28.54
CA TYR A 339 5.58 -23.05 29.85
C TYR A 339 4.90 -24.41 29.89
N LYS A 340 5.63 -25.46 30.26
CA LYS A 340 5.09 -26.84 30.30
C LYS A 340 4.56 -27.20 31.69
N SER A 341 5.08 -26.57 32.75
CA SER A 341 4.67 -26.80 34.12
C SER A 341 4.70 -25.52 34.96
N GLN A 342 4.16 -25.55 36.17
CA GLN A 342 4.22 -24.43 37.11
C GLN A 342 5.64 -24.15 37.58
N GLU A 343 6.46 -25.19 37.72
CA GLU A 343 7.86 -25.05 38.11
C GLU A 343 8.66 -24.28 37.05
N GLU A 344 8.32 -24.45 35.75
CA GLU A 344 8.93 -23.65 34.68
C GLU A 344 8.48 -22.17 34.73
N VAL A 345 7.22 -21.90 35.09
CA VAL A 345 6.73 -20.52 35.29
C VAL A 345 7.50 -19.87 36.43
N ASP A 346 7.58 -20.55 37.58
CA ASP A 346 8.17 -20.00 38.81
C ASP A 346 9.70 -19.85 38.73
N ALA A 347 10.34 -20.55 37.78
CA ALA A 347 11.81 -20.56 37.64
C ALA A 347 12.38 -19.37 36.87
N VAL A 348 11.58 -18.62 36.14
CA VAL A 348 12.03 -17.51 35.27
C VAL A 348 11.13 -16.29 35.42
N PRO A 349 11.61 -15.09 35.05
CA PRO A 349 10.75 -13.90 34.97
C PRO A 349 9.53 -14.14 34.09
N HIS A 350 8.36 -13.76 34.59
CA HIS A 350 7.09 -13.97 33.87
C HIS A 350 6.05 -12.88 34.16
N LEU A 351 5.04 -12.73 33.32
CA LEU A 351 3.88 -11.89 33.61
C LEU A 351 3.03 -12.53 34.72
N ALA A 352 2.42 -11.71 35.57
CA ALA A 352 1.58 -12.18 36.67
C ALA A 352 0.42 -13.10 36.23
N SER A 353 0.02 -13.04 34.97
CA SER A 353 -1.02 -13.89 34.36
C SER A 353 -0.47 -15.17 33.74
N ALA A 354 0.82 -15.44 33.79
CA ALA A 354 1.43 -16.63 33.23
C ALA A 354 1.00 -17.90 33.99
N VAL A 355 0.65 -18.93 33.23
CA VAL A 355 0.26 -20.25 33.73
C VAL A 355 0.85 -21.32 32.80
N PRO A 356 0.94 -22.59 33.20
CA PRO A 356 1.30 -23.66 32.29
C PRO A 356 0.47 -23.65 31.00
N GLY A 357 1.15 -23.75 29.86
CA GLY A 357 0.57 -23.58 28.53
C GLY A 357 0.51 -22.14 28.01
N SER A 358 0.93 -21.13 28.77
CA SER A 358 1.13 -19.78 28.28
C SER A 358 2.40 -19.67 27.43
N LEU A 359 2.44 -18.69 26.52
CA LEU A 359 3.67 -18.31 25.82
C LEU A 359 4.73 -17.86 26.85
N ARG A 360 5.95 -18.31 26.68
CA ARG A 360 7.09 -17.89 27.49
C ARG A 360 7.72 -16.67 26.86
N ILE A 361 7.52 -15.50 27.48
CA ILE A 361 8.12 -14.24 27.05
C ILE A 361 9.56 -14.20 27.54
N VAL A 362 10.44 -13.70 26.68
CA VAL A 362 11.87 -13.54 26.98
C VAL A 362 12.11 -12.20 27.67
N ASP A 363 12.82 -12.21 28.79
CA ASP A 363 13.39 -11.02 29.42
C ASP A 363 14.54 -10.53 28.52
N ILE A 364 14.31 -9.45 27.77
CA ILE A 364 15.25 -8.93 26.76
C ILE A 364 16.34 -8.08 27.40
N ASN A 365 16.03 -7.41 28.50
CA ASN A 365 16.94 -6.49 29.17
C ASN A 365 17.65 -7.09 30.37
N ASP A 366 17.33 -8.37 30.71
CA ASP A 366 17.89 -9.13 31.81
C ASP A 366 17.72 -8.45 33.20
N ASP A 367 16.59 -7.71 33.39
CA ASP A 367 16.30 -7.01 34.66
C ASP A 367 15.52 -7.90 35.68
N GLY A 368 15.13 -9.10 35.27
CA GLY A 368 14.40 -10.07 36.07
C GLY A 368 12.91 -9.83 36.18
N VAL A 369 12.33 -8.90 35.37
CA VAL A 369 10.91 -8.55 35.38
C VAL A 369 10.40 -8.38 33.96
N ILE A 370 9.39 -9.14 33.55
CA ILE A 370 8.74 -8.95 32.25
C ILE A 370 7.80 -7.74 32.29
N ASN A 371 8.10 -6.73 31.49
CA ASN A 371 7.31 -5.50 31.36
C ASN A 371 7.49 -4.84 29.97
N ASP A 372 6.97 -3.61 29.76
CA ASP A 372 7.05 -2.90 28.48
C ASP A 372 8.49 -2.64 27.97
N LYS A 373 9.52 -2.78 28.83
CA LYS A 373 10.92 -2.62 28.41
C LYS A 373 11.47 -3.85 27.66
N ASP A 374 10.78 -5.00 27.78
CA ASP A 374 11.12 -6.23 27.07
C ASP A 374 10.51 -6.29 25.67
N ARG A 375 9.71 -5.28 25.29
CA ARG A 375 9.21 -5.16 23.93
C ARG A 375 10.34 -4.76 22.98
N THR A 376 10.38 -5.42 21.84
CA THR A 376 11.39 -5.22 20.80
C THR A 376 10.77 -5.31 19.39
N GLU A 377 11.56 -5.09 18.35
CA GLU A 377 11.14 -5.36 16.98
C GLU A 377 10.94 -6.86 16.79
N ILE A 378 9.71 -7.27 16.42
CA ILE A 378 9.32 -8.68 16.23
C ILE A 378 8.97 -9.01 14.78
N GLY A 379 9.00 -8.05 13.88
CA GLY A 379 8.75 -8.29 12.45
C GLY A 379 8.75 -7.01 11.61
N ASN A 380 8.80 -7.19 10.29
CA ASN A 380 8.90 -6.14 9.29
C ASN A 380 7.76 -6.25 8.27
N PRO A 381 6.83 -5.27 8.18
CA PRO A 381 5.71 -5.32 7.26
C PRO A 381 6.05 -5.00 5.80
N PHE A 382 7.29 -4.62 5.48
CA PHE A 382 7.72 -4.25 4.13
C PHE A 382 8.52 -5.37 3.47
N PRO A 383 8.22 -5.73 2.22
CA PRO A 383 9.00 -6.74 1.52
C PRO A 383 10.44 -6.29 1.31
N THR A 384 11.36 -7.23 1.44
CA THR A 384 12.78 -7.02 1.10
C THR A 384 12.99 -7.05 -0.41
N ALA A 385 12.26 -7.91 -1.11
CA ALA A 385 12.31 -8.00 -2.57
C ALA A 385 10.95 -8.37 -3.16
N THR A 386 10.65 -7.77 -4.32
CA THR A 386 9.53 -8.13 -5.18
C THR A 386 10.05 -8.41 -6.58
N TRP A 387 9.54 -9.45 -7.25
CA TRP A 387 9.97 -9.79 -8.59
C TRP A 387 8.82 -10.32 -9.44
N GLY A 388 8.96 -10.14 -10.74
CA GLY A 388 8.07 -10.67 -11.75
C GLY A 388 8.84 -11.41 -12.84
N PHE A 389 8.30 -12.51 -13.31
CA PHE A 389 8.85 -13.28 -14.42
C PHE A 389 7.74 -13.63 -15.41
N THR A 390 7.91 -13.17 -16.65
CA THR A 390 6.96 -13.36 -17.73
C THR A 390 7.61 -14.12 -18.87
N ASN A 391 6.89 -15.09 -19.43
CA ASN A 391 7.27 -15.78 -20.66
C ASN A 391 6.16 -15.67 -21.69
N THR A 392 6.55 -15.35 -22.92
CA THR A 392 5.66 -15.34 -24.09
C THR A 392 6.23 -16.28 -25.14
N LEU A 393 5.43 -17.25 -25.56
CA LEU A 393 5.79 -18.20 -26.60
C LEU A 393 4.77 -18.11 -27.72
N THR A 394 5.23 -18.03 -28.96
CA THR A 394 4.37 -18.15 -30.13
C THR A 394 4.83 -19.29 -31.03
N TRP A 395 3.90 -20.12 -31.46
CA TRP A 395 4.20 -21.26 -32.32
C TRP A 395 3.06 -21.57 -33.31
N LYS A 396 3.29 -21.34 -34.58
CA LYS A 396 2.34 -21.69 -35.65
C LYS A 396 0.91 -21.26 -35.43
N GLY A 397 0.71 -20.07 -34.86
CA GLY A 397 -0.62 -19.51 -34.51
C GLY A 397 -1.04 -19.71 -33.07
N PHE A 398 -0.42 -20.60 -32.31
CA PHE A 398 -0.56 -20.63 -30.85
C PHE A 398 0.26 -19.53 -30.22
N ASP A 399 -0.29 -18.93 -29.18
CA ASP A 399 0.39 -18.02 -28.25
C ASP A 399 0.17 -18.48 -26.81
N LEU A 400 1.24 -18.55 -26.04
CA LEU A 400 1.22 -18.84 -24.60
C LEU A 400 1.88 -17.70 -23.87
N TYR A 401 1.16 -17.16 -22.89
CA TYR A 401 1.65 -16.16 -21.96
C TYR A 401 1.61 -16.73 -20.54
N VAL A 402 2.71 -16.61 -19.81
CA VAL A 402 2.80 -17.07 -18.41
C VAL A 402 3.45 -15.96 -17.58
N MET A 403 2.79 -15.53 -16.51
CA MET A 403 3.30 -14.55 -15.57
C MET A 403 3.35 -15.11 -14.14
N ILE A 404 4.53 -15.07 -13.55
CA ILE A 404 4.81 -15.47 -12.17
C ILE A 404 5.27 -14.23 -11.40
N GLN A 405 4.82 -14.07 -10.17
CA GLN A 405 5.24 -12.99 -9.28
C GLN A 405 5.68 -13.55 -7.94
N GLY A 406 6.71 -12.98 -7.35
CA GLY A 406 7.17 -13.31 -6.00
C GLY A 406 7.31 -12.07 -5.13
N VAL A 407 7.00 -12.23 -3.86
CA VAL A 407 7.19 -11.24 -2.79
C VAL A 407 7.88 -11.92 -1.63
N HIS A 408 9.00 -11.37 -1.17
CA HIS A 408 9.83 -12.01 -0.14
C HIS A 408 10.24 -11.05 0.96
N GLY A 409 10.41 -11.59 2.18
CA GLY A 409 10.99 -10.92 3.32
C GLY A 409 10.07 -9.85 3.91
N LEU A 410 8.76 -10.11 3.94
CA LEU A 410 7.80 -9.33 4.70
C LEU A 410 7.14 -10.20 5.76
N ASP A 411 6.82 -9.59 6.89
CA ASP A 411 6.05 -10.20 7.95
C ASP A 411 4.64 -9.62 7.99
N VAL A 412 3.69 -10.41 8.46
CA VAL A 412 2.29 -10.02 8.61
C VAL A 412 1.77 -10.39 9.99
N PHE A 413 0.92 -9.55 10.56
CA PHE A 413 0.13 -9.91 11.71
C PHE A 413 -1.16 -10.57 11.24
N ASN A 414 -1.27 -11.88 11.51
CA ASN A 414 -2.43 -12.67 11.12
C ASN A 414 -3.58 -12.52 12.12
N GLY A 415 -4.41 -11.48 11.94
CA GLY A 415 -5.58 -11.23 12.78
C GLY A 415 -6.69 -12.27 12.61
N ASP A 416 -6.75 -12.96 11.46
CA ASP A 416 -7.70 -14.09 11.28
C ASP A 416 -7.29 -15.27 12.14
N GLY A 417 -5.99 -15.57 12.25
CA GLY A 417 -5.44 -16.54 13.19
C GLY A 417 -5.78 -16.19 14.64
N TYR A 418 -5.54 -14.93 15.03
CA TYR A 418 -5.92 -14.43 16.35
C TYR A 418 -7.38 -14.69 16.68
N PHE A 419 -8.30 -14.36 15.77
CA PHE A 419 -9.74 -14.59 15.98
C PHE A 419 -10.13 -16.06 16.01
N THR A 420 -9.65 -16.85 15.06
CA THR A 420 -10.05 -18.25 14.94
C THR A 420 -9.49 -19.08 16.08
N GLU A 421 -8.31 -18.76 16.58
CA GLU A 421 -7.72 -19.44 17.73
C GLU A 421 -8.44 -19.08 19.03
N THR A 422 -8.75 -17.78 19.25
CA THR A 422 -9.52 -17.36 20.43
C THR A 422 -10.95 -17.90 20.44
N LYS A 423 -11.56 -18.11 19.27
CA LYS A 423 -12.90 -18.69 19.12
C LYS A 423 -12.90 -20.21 18.99
N LYS A 424 -11.73 -20.86 19.02
CA LYS A 424 -11.59 -22.33 18.95
C LYS A 424 -12.02 -22.95 17.62
N PHE A 425 -11.98 -22.21 16.52
CA PHE A 425 -12.40 -22.70 15.19
C PHE A 425 -11.24 -23.25 14.35
N ASN A 426 -10.00 -22.88 14.67
CA ASN A 426 -8.83 -23.32 13.91
C ASN A 426 -8.46 -24.77 14.25
N ARG A 427 -8.60 -25.70 13.27
CA ARG A 427 -8.30 -27.11 13.45
C ARG A 427 -6.85 -27.39 13.84
N ASN A 428 -5.90 -26.68 13.23
CA ASN A 428 -4.48 -26.88 13.50
C ASN A 428 -4.13 -26.39 14.91
N TYR A 429 -4.69 -25.26 15.33
CA TYR A 429 -4.58 -24.79 16.69
C TYR A 429 -5.10 -25.82 17.71
N VAL A 430 -6.32 -26.33 17.49
CA VAL A 430 -6.93 -27.34 18.37
C VAL A 430 -6.08 -28.60 18.49
N LYS A 431 -5.43 -29.04 17.40
CA LYS A 431 -4.58 -30.23 17.37
C LYS A 431 -3.22 -29.99 18.04
N ASN A 432 -2.63 -28.83 17.84
CA ASN A 432 -1.24 -28.56 18.18
C ASN A 432 -1.06 -27.91 19.55
N ARG A 433 -2.14 -27.34 20.12
CA ARG A 433 -2.07 -26.59 21.38
C ARG A 433 -1.64 -27.45 22.56
N TRP A 434 -1.04 -26.81 23.53
CA TRP A 434 -0.83 -27.40 24.85
C TRP A 434 -2.19 -27.67 25.53
N ILE A 435 -2.36 -28.84 26.13
CA ILE A 435 -3.56 -29.25 26.86
C ILE A 435 -3.21 -29.51 28.33
N SER A 436 -2.15 -30.24 28.58
CA SER A 436 -1.62 -30.56 29.91
C SER A 436 -0.15 -30.98 29.79
N ALA A 437 0.50 -31.21 30.93
CA ALA A 437 1.87 -31.75 30.95
C ALA A 437 2.01 -33.09 30.20
N ASP A 438 0.98 -33.94 30.26
CA ASP A 438 0.94 -35.21 29.53
C ASP A 438 0.63 -35.03 28.03
N TYR A 439 0.05 -33.91 27.64
CA TYR A 439 -0.30 -33.58 26.26
C TYR A 439 0.22 -32.17 25.90
N PRO A 440 1.54 -32.01 25.74
CA PRO A 440 2.17 -30.70 25.58
C PRO A 440 1.98 -30.09 24.19
N GLY A 441 1.31 -30.78 23.26
CA GLY A 441 1.12 -30.31 21.88
C GLY A 441 2.44 -30.24 21.11
N ASP A 442 2.62 -29.19 20.32
CA ASP A 442 3.84 -28.95 19.52
C ASP A 442 4.93 -28.14 20.27
N GLY A 443 4.68 -27.77 21.52
CA GLY A 443 5.60 -26.98 22.36
C GLY A 443 5.67 -25.48 22.00
N LYS A 444 4.84 -25.02 21.06
CA LYS A 444 4.80 -23.63 20.58
C LYS A 444 3.40 -23.02 20.66
N THR A 445 2.38 -23.84 20.43
CA THR A 445 0.99 -23.38 20.40
C THR A 445 0.41 -23.32 21.83
N PRO A 446 -0.01 -22.13 22.30
CA PRO A 446 -0.47 -21.95 23.68
C PRO A 446 -1.80 -22.63 23.95
N SER A 447 -2.14 -22.81 25.22
CA SER A 447 -3.40 -23.41 25.68
C SER A 447 -4.56 -22.42 25.61
N PHE A 448 -5.80 -22.95 25.60
CA PHE A 448 -7.01 -22.12 25.77
C PHE A 448 -7.14 -21.53 27.18
N ALA A 449 -6.68 -22.26 28.20
CA ALA A 449 -6.79 -21.81 29.58
C ALA A 449 -5.96 -20.54 29.83
N ALA A 450 -4.93 -20.32 29.03
CA ALA A 450 -4.09 -19.14 29.07
C ALA A 450 -4.75 -17.90 28.40
N ASN A 451 -5.98 -18.00 27.92
CA ASN A 451 -6.67 -16.94 27.16
C ASN A 451 -6.98 -15.64 27.95
N GLY A 452 -6.86 -15.67 29.25
CA GLY A 452 -7.06 -14.48 30.07
C GLY A 452 -5.79 -13.65 30.31
N GLY A 453 -4.67 -14.01 29.68
CA GLY A 453 -3.39 -13.41 30.00
C GLY A 453 -2.39 -13.43 28.86
N VAL A 454 -1.19 -13.87 29.15
CA VAL A 454 0.01 -13.85 28.28
C VAL A 454 -0.20 -14.42 26.88
N ALA A 455 -1.16 -15.34 26.69
CA ALA A 455 -1.39 -15.97 25.39
C ALA A 455 -1.78 -14.98 24.27
N TRP A 456 -2.29 -13.82 24.65
CA TRP A 456 -2.81 -12.81 23.70
C TRP A 456 -2.15 -11.46 23.84
N GLU A 457 -1.06 -11.38 24.56
CA GLU A 457 -0.14 -10.26 24.41
C GLU A 457 0.42 -10.24 22.98
N PHE A 458 0.73 -9.06 22.50
CA PHE A 458 1.27 -8.92 21.14
C PHE A 458 2.71 -9.43 21.11
N THR A 459 2.88 -10.62 20.54
CA THR A 459 4.12 -11.38 20.49
C THR A 459 4.48 -11.78 19.06
N ASP A 460 5.71 -12.25 18.87
CA ASP A 460 6.18 -12.83 17.61
C ASP A 460 5.42 -14.11 17.20
N TYR A 461 4.73 -14.78 18.13
CA TYR A 461 3.84 -15.91 17.80
C TYR A 461 2.72 -15.54 16.81
N LEU A 462 2.27 -14.27 16.83
CA LEU A 462 1.21 -13.75 15.95
C LEU A 462 1.76 -13.16 14.64
N ILE A 463 3.07 -13.06 14.52
CA ILE A 463 3.75 -12.55 13.33
C ILE A 463 4.15 -13.72 12.45
N GLU A 464 3.77 -13.67 11.20
CA GLU A 464 3.98 -14.74 10.23
C GLU A 464 4.73 -14.23 9.00
N ASP A 465 5.56 -15.11 8.41
CA ASP A 465 6.21 -14.81 7.13
C ASP A 465 5.16 -14.78 6.00
N GLY A 466 4.86 -13.60 5.52
CA GLY A 466 3.91 -13.34 4.44
C GLY A 466 4.50 -13.50 3.03
N SER A 467 5.69 -14.09 2.88
CA SER A 467 6.32 -14.33 1.58
C SER A 467 5.54 -15.32 0.72
N TYR A 468 5.46 -15.04 -0.57
CA TYR A 468 4.75 -15.91 -1.50
C TYR A 468 5.29 -15.82 -2.93
N VAL A 469 4.96 -16.85 -3.73
CA VAL A 469 5.09 -16.89 -5.19
C VAL A 469 3.72 -17.22 -5.78
N ALA A 470 3.29 -16.44 -6.76
CA ALA A 470 1.97 -16.56 -7.40
C ALA A 470 2.09 -16.80 -8.91
N LEU A 471 1.35 -17.76 -9.43
CA LEU A 471 1.07 -17.88 -10.87
C LEU A 471 -0.06 -16.93 -11.22
N ARG A 472 0.30 -15.70 -11.61
CA ARG A 472 -0.62 -14.58 -11.81
C ARG A 472 -1.52 -14.72 -13.01
N ASN A 473 -0.93 -15.12 -14.11
CA ASN A 473 -1.66 -15.27 -15.36
C ASN A 473 -1.06 -16.37 -16.22
N VAL A 474 -1.93 -17.17 -16.81
CA VAL A 474 -1.61 -18.09 -17.91
C VAL A 474 -2.65 -17.90 -18.98
N THR A 475 -2.24 -17.50 -20.18
CA THR A 475 -3.16 -17.35 -21.31
C THR A 475 -2.65 -18.19 -22.46
N LEU A 476 -3.49 -19.08 -22.96
CA LEU A 476 -3.27 -19.86 -24.16
C LEU A 476 -4.24 -19.37 -25.24
N GLY A 477 -3.69 -18.88 -26.36
CA GLY A 477 -4.43 -18.41 -27.50
C GLY A 477 -4.12 -19.20 -28.76
N TYR A 478 -5.02 -19.14 -29.73
CA TYR A 478 -4.81 -19.62 -31.07
C TYR A 478 -5.36 -18.63 -32.09
N LYS A 479 -4.49 -18.14 -32.96
CA LYS A 479 -4.82 -17.21 -34.04
C LYS A 479 -4.96 -17.97 -35.36
N PHE A 480 -6.14 -17.93 -35.93
CA PHE A 480 -6.45 -18.61 -37.18
C PHE A 480 -5.74 -17.99 -38.38
N ASN A 481 -5.42 -18.85 -39.38
CA ASN A 481 -4.74 -18.39 -40.56
C ASN A 481 -5.65 -17.50 -41.42
N LYS A 482 -5.14 -16.35 -41.87
CA LYS A 482 -5.85 -15.41 -42.76
C LYS A 482 -6.47 -16.04 -44.02
N LYS A 483 -5.83 -17.06 -44.60
CA LYS A 483 -6.34 -17.75 -45.80
C LYS A 483 -7.65 -18.50 -45.53
N GLN A 484 -7.83 -19.05 -44.35
CA GLN A 484 -9.05 -19.75 -43.93
C GLN A 484 -10.19 -18.75 -43.67
N LEU A 485 -9.88 -17.62 -43.07
CA LEU A 485 -10.84 -16.59 -42.65
C LEU A 485 -11.34 -15.74 -43.83
N LYS A 486 -10.51 -15.54 -44.84
CA LYS A 486 -10.87 -14.73 -46.01
C LYS A 486 -12.14 -15.21 -46.73
N LYS A 487 -12.42 -16.53 -46.68
CA LYS A 487 -13.61 -17.13 -47.27
C LYS A 487 -14.92 -16.71 -46.57
N ILE A 488 -14.86 -16.26 -45.35
CA ILE A 488 -16.01 -15.87 -44.51
C ILE A 488 -16.01 -14.37 -44.15
N GLY A 489 -15.18 -13.58 -44.86
CA GLY A 489 -15.15 -12.12 -44.67
C GLY A 489 -14.49 -11.64 -43.40
N ILE A 490 -13.76 -12.50 -42.69
CA ILE A 490 -13.11 -12.18 -41.42
C ILE A 490 -11.61 -11.91 -41.69
N SER A 491 -11.08 -10.81 -41.16
CA SER A 491 -9.68 -10.45 -41.33
C SER A 491 -8.75 -11.09 -40.27
N SER A 492 -9.24 -11.32 -39.06
CA SER A 492 -8.52 -11.97 -37.96
C SER A 492 -9.49 -12.60 -36.95
N LEU A 493 -9.20 -13.80 -36.50
CA LEU A 493 -9.88 -14.49 -35.41
C LEU A 493 -8.81 -15.09 -34.48
N ARG A 494 -8.91 -14.78 -33.20
CA ARG A 494 -8.12 -15.42 -32.13
C ARG A 494 -9.08 -15.93 -31.06
N LEU A 495 -8.95 -17.20 -30.71
CA LEU A 495 -9.61 -17.79 -29.55
C LEU A 495 -8.60 -17.91 -28.41
N TYR A 496 -9.00 -17.67 -27.19
CA TYR A 496 -8.11 -17.81 -26.04
C TYR A 496 -8.84 -18.29 -24.79
N ALA A 497 -8.05 -18.93 -23.93
CA ALA A 497 -8.41 -19.24 -22.55
C ALA A 497 -7.35 -18.60 -21.63
N SER A 498 -7.81 -17.87 -20.62
CA SER A 498 -6.95 -17.19 -19.64
C SER A 498 -7.31 -17.63 -18.23
N GLY A 499 -6.31 -17.98 -17.44
CA GLY A 499 -6.42 -18.26 -16.03
C GLY A 499 -5.68 -17.22 -15.21
N GLN A 500 -6.32 -16.65 -14.20
CA GLN A 500 -5.74 -15.68 -13.28
C GLN A 500 -5.66 -16.25 -11.87
N ASN A 501 -4.57 -15.95 -11.15
CA ASN A 501 -4.35 -16.37 -9.77
C ASN A 501 -4.54 -17.89 -9.57
N LEU A 502 -4.03 -18.70 -10.52
CA LEU A 502 -4.29 -20.12 -10.54
C LEU A 502 -3.61 -20.91 -9.43
N PHE A 503 -2.47 -20.43 -8.97
CA PHE A 503 -1.66 -21.15 -8.01
C PHE A 503 -0.81 -20.21 -7.16
N TYR A 504 -0.66 -20.57 -5.87
CA TYR A 504 0.18 -19.86 -4.90
C TYR A 504 1.04 -20.85 -4.12
N ILE A 505 2.29 -20.46 -3.90
CA ILE A 505 3.19 -21.06 -2.92
C ILE A 505 3.52 -19.96 -1.93
N TRP A 506 3.15 -20.13 -0.68
CA TRP A 506 3.48 -19.23 0.42
C TRP A 506 4.34 -19.92 1.47
N SER A 507 4.86 -19.15 2.41
CA SER A 507 5.64 -19.69 3.52
C SER A 507 4.83 -20.77 4.28
N LYS A 508 5.50 -21.85 4.67
CA LYS A 508 4.92 -22.93 5.50
C LYS A 508 4.44 -22.44 6.86
N ASP A 509 5.01 -21.33 7.33
CA ASP A 509 4.70 -20.72 8.62
C ASP A 509 3.54 -19.72 8.53
N TYR A 510 3.03 -19.43 7.32
CA TYR A 510 1.84 -18.63 7.10
C TYR A 510 0.57 -19.45 7.27
N ARG A 511 -0.22 -19.13 8.30
CA ARG A 511 -1.47 -19.82 8.68
C ARG A 511 -2.73 -19.16 8.11
N GLY A 512 -2.58 -18.00 7.46
CA GLY A 512 -3.68 -17.25 6.84
C GLY A 512 -4.16 -17.86 5.52
N ILE A 513 -5.20 -17.26 4.95
CA ILE A 513 -5.85 -17.72 3.71
C ILE A 513 -5.47 -16.87 2.49
N ASN A 514 -4.87 -15.70 2.72
CA ASN A 514 -4.50 -14.77 1.66
C ASN A 514 -3.29 -13.93 2.10
N PRO A 515 -2.07 -14.25 1.65
CA PRO A 515 -0.86 -13.53 2.05
C PRO A 515 -0.81 -12.07 1.51
N GLU A 516 -1.67 -11.72 0.58
CA GLU A 516 -1.75 -10.37 -0.02
C GLU A 516 -2.73 -9.44 0.70
N ALA A 517 -3.66 -9.99 1.48
CA ALA A 517 -4.66 -9.18 2.17
C ALA A 517 -3.97 -8.23 3.18
N ARG A 518 -4.43 -6.98 3.18
CA ARG A 518 -4.05 -5.95 4.17
C ARG A 518 -5.29 -5.14 4.51
N LYS A 519 -5.50 -4.90 5.79
CA LYS A 519 -6.52 -3.95 6.22
C LYS A 519 -5.95 -2.54 6.11
N THR A 520 -6.68 -1.65 5.45
CA THR A 520 -6.26 -0.26 5.18
C THR A 520 -7.32 0.77 5.59
N SER A 521 -8.36 0.34 6.33
CA SER A 521 -9.46 1.19 6.80
C SER A 521 -9.43 1.37 8.31
N GLY A 522 -10.10 2.39 8.84
CA GLY A 522 -10.09 2.71 10.27
C GLY A 522 -8.70 3.15 10.73
N SER A 523 -8.24 2.65 11.86
CA SER A 523 -6.90 2.93 12.40
C SER A 523 -5.77 2.52 11.45
N TYR A 524 -6.02 1.53 10.59
CA TYR A 524 -5.06 1.01 9.60
C TYR A 524 -4.90 1.91 8.36
N SER A 525 -5.62 3.02 8.26
CA SER A 525 -5.34 4.07 7.28
C SER A 525 -4.15 4.97 7.66
N SER A 526 -3.64 4.83 8.88
CA SER A 526 -2.45 5.53 9.36
C SER A 526 -1.20 5.05 8.62
N PRO A 527 -0.31 5.95 8.16
CA PRO A 527 0.96 5.56 7.57
C PRO A 527 1.93 4.89 8.57
N LEU A 528 1.62 4.93 9.88
CA LEU A 528 2.40 4.28 10.95
C LEU A 528 1.88 2.89 11.32
N ILE A 529 0.92 2.35 10.60
CA ILE A 529 0.34 1.04 10.85
C ILE A 529 0.27 0.28 9.53
N ASN A 530 0.93 -0.85 9.44
CA ASN A 530 0.95 -1.69 8.24
C ASN A 530 1.12 -3.17 8.57
N GLY A 531 0.70 -4.06 7.67
CA GLY A 531 0.94 -5.50 7.77
C GLY A 531 -0.14 -6.28 8.54
N TYR A 532 -1.20 -5.63 9.03
CA TYR A 532 -2.33 -6.32 9.65
C TYR A 532 -3.24 -6.98 8.61
N GLN A 533 -3.58 -8.24 8.85
CA GLN A 533 -4.53 -9.00 8.05
C GLN A 533 -5.75 -9.38 8.89
N SER A 534 -6.94 -9.08 8.42
CA SER A 534 -8.20 -9.53 9.02
C SER A 534 -9.33 -9.49 8.01
N GLY A 535 -10.14 -10.53 7.96
CA GLY A 535 -11.31 -10.63 7.09
C GLY A 535 -10.96 -10.65 5.60
N GLY A 536 -9.76 -11.09 5.23
CA GLY A 536 -9.35 -11.24 3.85
C GLY A 536 -10.18 -12.32 3.14
N PHE A 537 -10.69 -12.00 1.93
CA PHE A 537 -11.28 -13.05 1.10
C PHE A 537 -10.19 -14.03 0.63
N PRO A 538 -10.51 -15.32 0.51
CA PRO A 538 -9.62 -16.27 -0.16
C PRO A 538 -9.25 -15.78 -1.55
N LEU A 539 -8.02 -16.07 -1.96
CA LEU A 539 -7.56 -15.76 -3.31
C LEU A 539 -8.42 -16.51 -4.33
N GLN A 540 -9.06 -15.76 -5.23
CA GLN A 540 -9.94 -16.33 -6.24
C GLN A 540 -9.18 -16.61 -7.53
N SER A 541 -9.24 -17.86 -7.98
CA SER A 541 -8.82 -18.21 -9.33
C SER A 541 -9.94 -17.92 -10.31
N THR A 542 -9.61 -17.25 -11.42
CA THR A 542 -10.56 -16.91 -12.47
C THR A 542 -10.13 -17.55 -13.77
N VAL A 543 -11.07 -18.21 -14.46
CA VAL A 543 -10.85 -18.74 -15.81
C VAL A 543 -11.78 -18.03 -16.78
N THR A 544 -11.20 -17.48 -17.85
CA THR A 544 -11.93 -16.72 -18.87
C THR A 544 -11.70 -17.35 -20.23
N PHE A 545 -12.76 -17.54 -20.99
CA PHE A 545 -12.69 -17.90 -22.41
C PHE A 545 -13.15 -16.70 -23.23
N GLY A 546 -12.40 -16.39 -24.29
CA GLY A 546 -12.71 -15.25 -25.12
C GLY A 546 -12.31 -15.45 -26.57
N PHE A 547 -12.83 -14.54 -27.41
CA PHE A 547 -12.43 -14.45 -28.80
C PHE A 547 -12.21 -12.99 -29.22
N GLU A 548 -11.27 -12.78 -30.11
CA GLU A 548 -11.01 -11.51 -30.75
C GLU A 548 -11.32 -11.66 -32.24
N LEU A 549 -12.21 -10.85 -32.74
CA LEU A 549 -12.69 -10.90 -34.12
C LEU A 549 -12.51 -9.53 -34.78
N ASN A 550 -11.80 -9.50 -35.92
CA ASN A 550 -11.68 -8.31 -36.77
C ASN A 550 -12.23 -8.63 -38.15
N PHE A 551 -13.01 -7.72 -38.68
CA PHE A 551 -13.64 -7.79 -40.00
C PHE A 551 -12.84 -7.06 -41.07
#